data_52a3504e09081cead9b2f33c12744b33
#
_entry.id   52a3504e09081cead9b2f33c12744b33
#
_cell.length_a   1.000
_cell.length_b   1.000
_cell.length_c   1.000
_cell.angle_alpha   90.00
_cell.angle_beta   90.00
_cell.angle_gamma   90.00
#
_symmetry.space_group_name_H-M   'P 1'
#
loop_
_entity.id
_entity.type
_entity.pdbx_description
1 polymer ?
#
loop_
_entity_poly.entity_id
_entity_poly.type
_entity_poly.pdbx_seq_one_letter_code
_entity_poly.pdbx_strand_id
1 'polypeptide(L)'
;MINNFLKVLICALSIGIAVAGTDGQIRGKVANIEGESLVGAQIYIESLGIGAVADVEGNYILINIPVGTYNIQATMISYGTQVIQNVDVMMDNTVWLNFTLDIEAIEGQTIYV
;
A
#
# COMPACT_ATOMS: atom_id res chain seq x y z
N MET A 1 28.56 -2.89 38.75
CA MET A 1 27.65 -1.82 38.32
C MET A 1 27.83 -1.50 36.84
N ILE A 2 29.02 -1.24 36.38
CA ILE A 2 29.29 -0.90 34.99
C ILE A 2 28.92 -2.04 34.05
N ASN A 3 29.12 -3.29 34.43
CA ASN A 3 28.82 -4.47 33.62
C ASN A 3 27.34 -4.66 33.34
N ASN A 4 26.48 -4.32 34.30
CA ASN A 4 25.04 -4.41 34.12
C ASN A 4 24.51 -3.33 33.17
N PHE A 5 25.09 -2.15 33.25
CA PHE A 5 24.78 -1.05 32.38
C PHE A 5 25.12 -1.37 30.93
N LEU A 6 26.28 -1.97 30.71
CA LEU A 6 26.72 -2.38 29.38
C LEU A 6 25.84 -3.47 28.77
N LYS A 7 25.37 -4.41 29.56
CA LYS A 7 24.47 -5.47 29.12
C LYS A 7 23.12 -4.94 28.65
N VAL A 8 22.56 -3.97 29.36
CA VAL A 8 21.30 -3.33 28.99
C VAL A 8 21.43 -2.59 27.68
N LEU A 9 22.54 -1.91 27.45
CA LEU A 9 22.79 -1.18 26.20
C LEU A 9 22.86 -2.13 25.00
N ILE A 10 23.54 -3.26 25.15
CA ILE A 10 23.66 -4.25 24.09
C ILE A 10 22.30 -4.87 23.74
N CYS A 11 21.46 -5.15 24.73
CA CYS A 11 20.11 -5.68 24.50
C CYS A 11 19.24 -4.70 23.72
N ALA A 12 19.32 -3.41 24.04
CA ALA A 12 18.55 -2.38 23.33
C ALA A 12 18.93 -2.30 21.84
N LEU A 13 20.20 -2.40 21.53
CA LEU A 13 20.68 -2.41 20.15
C LEU A 13 20.21 -3.64 19.37
N SER A 14 20.19 -4.78 20.01
CA SER A 14 19.74 -6.03 19.39
C SER A 14 18.25 -5.98 19.01
N ILE A 15 17.42 -5.39 19.83
CA ILE A 15 15.99 -5.24 19.57
C ILE A 15 15.76 -4.34 18.35
N GLY A 16 16.50 -3.24 18.22
CA GLY A 16 16.37 -2.34 17.09
C GLY A 16 16.69 -2.99 15.74
N ILE A 17 17.61 -3.93 15.71
CA ILE A 17 18.00 -4.64 14.49
C ILE A 17 16.97 -5.69 14.10
N ALA A 18 16.32 -6.35 15.05
CA ALA A 18 15.42 -7.46 14.81
C ALA A 18 14.15 -7.08 14.04
N VAL A 19 13.77 -5.80 14.02
CA VAL A 19 12.53 -5.31 13.40
C VAL A 19 12.75 -4.83 11.96
N ALA A 20 14.01 -4.64 11.54
CA ALA A 20 14.31 -4.14 10.20
C ALA A 20 14.10 -5.20 9.13
N GLY A 21 13.51 -4.83 7.98
CA GLY A 21 13.48 -5.63 6.77
C GLY A 21 12.40 -6.71 6.70
N THR A 22 11.29 -6.57 7.45
CA THR A 22 10.20 -7.55 7.43
C THR A 22 9.02 -7.15 6.54
N ASP A 23 9.01 -5.92 6.04
CA ASP A 23 7.88 -5.37 5.31
C ASP A 23 8.19 -5.18 3.83
N GLY A 24 7.14 -5.17 3.01
CA GLY A 24 7.22 -4.83 1.60
C GLY A 24 6.51 -3.51 1.31
N GLN A 25 6.42 -3.16 0.03
CA GLN A 25 5.73 -1.96 -0.42
C GLN A 25 5.00 -2.19 -1.73
N ILE A 26 3.97 -1.37 -1.98
CA ILE A 26 3.22 -1.37 -3.23
C ILE A 26 3.30 0.03 -3.81
N ARG A 27 3.65 0.12 -5.09
CA ARG A 27 3.70 1.38 -5.84
C ARG A 27 2.93 1.24 -7.12
N GLY A 28 2.48 2.36 -7.64
CA GLY A 28 1.83 2.35 -8.93
C GLY A 28 1.22 3.69 -9.27
N LYS A 29 0.32 3.64 -10.25
CA LYS A 29 -0.35 4.83 -10.76
C LYS A 29 -1.84 4.55 -10.87
N VAL A 30 -2.63 5.58 -10.61
CA VAL A 30 -4.09 5.56 -10.82
C VAL A 30 -4.42 6.50 -11.96
N ALA A 31 -5.10 5.98 -12.98
CA ALA A 31 -5.54 6.75 -14.12
C ALA A 31 -6.97 6.36 -14.51
N ASN A 32 -7.62 7.17 -15.34
CA ASN A 32 -8.88 6.78 -15.94
C ASN A 32 -8.65 5.98 -17.23
N ILE A 33 -9.72 5.52 -17.87
CA ILE A 33 -9.63 4.73 -19.09
C ILE A 33 -9.02 5.51 -20.27
N GLU A 34 -8.98 6.83 -20.20
CA GLU A 34 -8.37 7.69 -21.22
C GLU A 34 -6.87 7.92 -20.97
N GLY A 35 -6.34 7.38 -19.87
CA GLY A 35 -4.95 7.52 -19.48
C GLY A 35 -4.63 8.76 -18.66
N GLU A 36 -5.63 9.53 -18.27
CA GLU A 36 -5.44 10.73 -17.47
C GLU A 36 -5.23 10.37 -16.00
N SER A 37 -4.26 11.02 -15.37
CA SER A 37 -3.94 10.78 -13.94
C SER A 37 -5.07 11.24 -13.04
N LEU A 38 -5.40 10.40 -12.07
CA LEU A 38 -6.46 10.71 -11.11
C LEU A 38 -5.85 11.17 -9.78
N VAL A 39 -5.57 12.48 -9.70
CA VAL A 39 -5.05 13.10 -8.48
C VAL A 39 -6.09 13.01 -7.36
N GLY A 40 -5.65 12.61 -6.18
CA GLY A 40 -6.54 12.48 -5.03
C GLY A 40 -7.26 11.13 -4.94
N ALA A 41 -7.04 10.21 -5.87
CA ALA A 41 -7.56 8.86 -5.75
C ALA A 41 -7.03 8.20 -4.48
N GLN A 42 -7.86 7.41 -3.82
CA GLN A 42 -7.49 6.73 -2.58
C GLN A 42 -7.22 5.26 -2.86
N ILE A 43 -6.09 4.79 -2.39
CA ILE A 43 -5.69 3.39 -2.50
C ILE A 43 -5.54 2.85 -1.09
N TYR A 44 -6.16 1.71 -0.79
CA TYR A 44 -6.05 1.17 0.55
C TYR A 44 -6.18 -0.34 0.59
N ILE A 45 -5.67 -0.89 1.71
CA ILE A 45 -5.79 -2.30 2.07
C ILE A 45 -6.73 -2.36 3.26
N GLU A 46 -7.96 -2.77 3.03
CA GLU A 46 -9.01 -2.75 4.06
C GLU A 46 -8.64 -3.61 5.27
N SER A 47 -8.09 -4.80 5.04
CA SER A 47 -7.74 -5.72 6.11
C SER A 47 -6.67 -5.19 7.07
N LEU A 48 -5.83 -4.25 6.61
CA LEU A 48 -4.75 -3.68 7.42
C LEU A 48 -5.05 -2.24 7.89
N GLY A 49 -6.05 -1.59 7.30
CA GLY A 49 -6.32 -0.19 7.58
C GLY A 49 -5.22 0.76 7.07
N ILE A 50 -4.44 0.34 6.09
CA ILE A 50 -3.37 1.13 5.48
C ILE A 50 -3.89 1.75 4.19
N GLY A 51 -3.59 3.03 3.98
CA GLY A 51 -4.00 3.74 2.77
C GLY A 51 -3.02 4.79 2.31
N ALA A 52 -3.19 5.24 1.07
CA ALA A 52 -2.43 6.31 0.45
C ALA A 52 -3.31 7.09 -0.52
N VAL A 53 -2.85 8.27 -0.88
CA VAL A 53 -3.55 9.14 -1.83
C VAL A 53 -2.64 9.38 -3.02
N ALA A 54 -3.20 9.30 -4.24
CA ALA A 54 -2.44 9.55 -5.45
C ALA A 54 -2.08 11.03 -5.58
N ASP A 55 -0.86 11.30 -6.03
CA ASP A 55 -0.35 12.66 -6.22
C ASP A 55 -0.82 13.27 -7.55
N VAL A 56 -0.27 14.44 -7.91
CA VAL A 56 -0.67 15.17 -9.13
C VAL A 56 -0.39 14.39 -10.41
N GLU A 57 0.51 13.44 -10.37
CA GLU A 57 0.82 12.57 -11.50
C GLU A 57 0.07 11.23 -11.44
N GLY A 58 -0.76 11.05 -10.42
CA GLY A 58 -1.50 9.83 -10.19
C GLY A 58 -0.71 8.74 -9.49
N ASN A 59 0.52 9.02 -9.09
CA ASN A 59 1.37 8.05 -8.42
C ASN A 59 1.02 7.88 -6.95
N TYR A 60 1.14 6.66 -6.45
CA TYR A 60 0.91 6.36 -5.04
C TYR A 60 1.96 5.37 -4.54
N ILE A 61 2.11 5.34 -3.22
CA ILE A 61 2.98 4.40 -2.55
C ILE A 61 2.34 3.95 -1.23
N LEU A 62 2.31 2.64 -1.01
CA LEU A 62 1.95 2.01 0.26
C LEU A 62 3.21 1.37 0.83
N ILE A 63 3.62 1.80 2.00
CA ILE A 63 4.84 1.33 2.64
C ILE A 63 4.54 0.52 3.90
N ASN A 64 5.55 -0.21 4.38
CA ASN A 64 5.48 -0.98 5.63
C ASN A 64 4.32 -1.98 5.64
N ILE A 65 4.17 -2.69 4.52
CA ILE A 65 3.12 -3.71 4.40
C ILE A 65 3.70 -5.05 4.86
N PRO A 66 3.14 -5.67 5.90
CA PRO A 66 3.60 -6.99 6.33
C PRO A 66 3.48 -8.01 5.21
N VAL A 67 4.39 -8.97 5.20
CA VAL A 67 4.36 -10.08 4.24
C VAL A 67 3.00 -10.78 4.31
N GLY A 68 2.40 -11.01 3.15
CA GLY A 68 1.09 -11.64 3.07
C GLY A 68 0.43 -11.44 1.72
N THR A 69 -0.80 -11.89 1.61
CA THR A 69 -1.62 -11.75 0.40
C THR A 69 -2.81 -10.86 0.72
N TYR A 70 -3.01 -9.84 -0.09
CA TYR A 70 -3.99 -8.79 0.19
C TYR A 70 -4.84 -8.43 -1.02
N ASN A 71 -6.00 -7.86 -0.75
CA ASN A 71 -6.82 -7.18 -1.75
C ASN A 71 -6.56 -5.69 -1.64
N ILE A 72 -6.24 -5.06 -2.76
CA ILE A 72 -5.91 -3.64 -2.82
C ILE A 72 -7.01 -2.92 -3.56
N GLN A 73 -7.54 -1.87 -2.96
CA GLN A 73 -8.70 -1.14 -3.49
C GLN A 73 -8.32 0.28 -3.86
N ALA A 74 -8.81 0.73 -5.03
CA ALA A 74 -8.67 2.13 -5.45
C ALA A 74 -10.05 2.74 -5.66
N THR A 75 -10.24 3.94 -5.15
CA THR A 75 -11.48 4.71 -5.27
C THR A 75 -11.21 6.16 -5.65
N MET A 76 -12.16 6.76 -6.34
CA MET A 76 -12.17 8.19 -6.67
C MET A 76 -13.60 8.65 -6.79
N ILE A 77 -13.89 9.90 -6.38
CA ILE A 77 -15.24 10.48 -6.52
C ILE A 77 -15.65 10.44 -7.99
N SER A 78 -16.83 9.98 -8.27
CA SER A 78 -17.44 9.85 -9.59
C SER A 78 -16.89 8.70 -10.44
N TYR A 79 -15.99 7.88 -9.88
CA TYR A 79 -15.47 6.69 -10.54
C TYR A 79 -15.88 5.43 -9.80
N GLY A 80 -16.03 4.35 -10.54
CA GLY A 80 -16.26 3.04 -9.93
C GLY A 80 -15.03 2.56 -9.18
N THR A 81 -15.24 1.82 -8.11
CA THR A 81 -14.16 1.25 -7.31
C THR A 81 -13.55 0.05 -8.02
N GLN A 82 -12.21 -0.05 -8.01
CA GLN A 82 -11.49 -1.21 -8.51
C GLN A 82 -10.79 -1.92 -7.37
N VAL A 83 -10.92 -3.24 -7.32
CA VAL A 83 -10.21 -4.09 -6.35
C VAL A 83 -9.35 -5.08 -7.12
N ILE A 84 -8.04 -5.09 -6.82
CA ILE A 84 -7.14 -6.11 -7.33
C ILE A 84 -6.92 -7.11 -6.21
N GLN A 85 -7.32 -8.36 -6.46
CA GLN A 85 -7.32 -9.41 -5.46
C GLN A 85 -6.04 -10.22 -5.47
N ASN A 86 -5.72 -10.81 -4.32
CA ASN A 86 -4.63 -11.78 -4.17
C ASN A 86 -3.26 -11.22 -4.56
N VAL A 87 -2.97 -10.03 -4.09
CA VAL A 87 -1.66 -9.39 -4.29
C VAL A 87 -0.68 -9.91 -3.24
N ASP A 88 0.38 -10.57 -3.69
CA ASP A 88 1.40 -11.11 -2.80
C ASP A 88 2.45 -10.04 -2.49
N VAL A 89 2.62 -9.75 -1.21
CA VAL A 89 3.64 -8.82 -0.72
C VAL A 89 4.73 -9.62 -0.02
N MET A 90 5.95 -9.43 -0.47
CA MET A 90 7.13 -10.10 0.07
C MET A 90 8.07 -9.11 0.74
N MET A 91 8.90 -9.62 1.64
CA MET A 91 9.90 -8.85 2.37
C MET A 91 10.85 -8.13 1.40
N ASP A 92 11.11 -6.85 1.66
CA ASP A 92 12.01 -6.01 0.88
C ASP A 92 11.70 -5.93 -0.62
N ASN A 93 10.48 -6.28 -1.01
CA ASN A 93 10.05 -6.21 -2.40
C ASN A 93 9.07 -5.08 -2.63
N THR A 94 9.09 -4.56 -3.86
CA THR A 94 8.11 -3.60 -4.36
C THR A 94 7.20 -4.29 -5.35
N VAL A 95 5.90 -4.23 -5.09
CA VAL A 95 4.88 -4.68 -6.05
C VAL A 95 4.42 -3.47 -6.84
N TRP A 96 4.51 -3.55 -8.17
CA TRP A 96 4.03 -2.48 -9.05
C TRP A 96 2.60 -2.80 -9.47
N LEU A 97 1.68 -1.94 -9.08
CA LEU A 97 0.26 -2.17 -9.24
C LEU A 97 -0.42 -0.91 -9.74
N ASN A 98 -0.91 -0.93 -10.97
CA ASN A 98 -1.59 0.20 -11.58
C ASN A 98 -3.09 -0.02 -11.58
N PHE A 99 -3.84 1.05 -11.35
CA PHE A 99 -5.30 1.03 -11.37
C PHE A 99 -5.82 1.88 -12.53
N THR A 100 -6.84 1.37 -13.19
CA THR A 100 -7.56 2.11 -14.23
C THR A 100 -9.02 2.18 -13.81
N LEU A 101 -9.50 3.38 -13.51
CA LEU A 101 -10.88 3.59 -13.06
C LEU A 101 -11.73 4.14 -14.20
N ASP A 102 -12.96 3.68 -14.25
CA ASP A 102 -13.96 4.17 -15.20
C ASP A 102 -15.01 4.97 -14.45
N ILE A 103 -15.68 5.88 -15.15
CA ILE A 103 -16.78 6.67 -14.58
C ILE A 103 -17.86 5.70 -14.09
N GLU A 104 -18.35 5.96 -12.88
CA GLU A 104 -19.39 5.14 -12.29
C GLU A 104 -20.71 5.35 -13.02
N ALA A 105 -21.16 4.34 -13.78
CA ALA A 105 -22.43 4.36 -14.49
C ALA A 105 -23.58 3.97 -13.57
N ILE A 106 -23.31 3.16 -12.56
CA ILE A 106 -24.27 2.68 -11.56
C ILE A 106 -23.68 2.94 -10.20
N GLU A 107 -24.40 3.65 -9.34
CA GLU A 107 -23.93 3.99 -8.00
C GLU A 107 -23.55 2.74 -7.21
N GLY A 108 -22.37 2.78 -6.59
CA GLY A 108 -21.87 1.68 -5.79
C GLY A 108 -21.20 0.55 -6.56
N GLN A 109 -21.01 0.71 -7.87
CA GLN A 109 -20.39 -0.32 -8.70
C GLN A 109 -18.93 -0.55 -8.30
N THR A 110 -18.55 -1.80 -8.12
CA THR A 110 -17.19 -2.22 -7.81
C THR A 110 -16.72 -3.26 -8.83
N ILE A 111 -15.52 -3.05 -9.38
CA ILE A 111 -14.91 -3.96 -10.33
C ILE A 111 -13.81 -4.77 -9.63
N TYR A 112 -13.91 -6.09 -9.69
CA TYR A 112 -12.91 -7.01 -9.12
C TYR A 112 -12.03 -7.58 -10.23
N VAL A 113 -10.74 -7.55 -10.00
CA VAL A 113 -9.74 -8.06 -10.95
C VAL A 113 -8.86 -9.10 -10.30
#